data_ebc866021a15eb476298b907eda18419
#
_entry.id   ebc866021a15eb476298b907eda18419
#
_cell.length_a   1.000
_cell.length_b   1.000
_cell.length_c   1.000
_cell.angle_alpha   90.00
_cell.angle_beta   90.00
_cell.angle_gamma   90.00
#
_symmetry.space_group_name_H-M   'P 1'
#
loop_
_entity.id
_entity.type
_entity.pdbx_description
1 polymer ?
#
loop_
_entity_poly.entity_id
_entity_poly.type
_entity_poly.pdbx_seq_one_letter_code
_entity_poly.pdbx_strand_id
1 'polypeptide(L)'
;MSFQQSASGKAQIISVDSREVVHNPLYKAFKTKNFSDYDILLHFCILDMLAGGKELAFRNIAGELQEYGFSGEENVINERTIRLKLQEYEKLGILKVRTEGKKKQYYSLSADAVDLVSWQDAIEFFSETEPMGIVGSFLLDRKELAGCPSSFWYKHHYMLHAIDSEIVEAILEGITEKKYLELVAIGKKQQERKIKLYPIKLYVSTQNGREYVLGHVSGAAGLDFIRVDRIKKVKTGIRCDEYQKFENEYQASKSYLWGVSSGSAKDITHIEMTVKAAEGEEFIVRRLEREKRNGRVYKITDQQYKYVVDTYDAMELMPWIRTFMGRIEKLESSNPQLKKKFDQDMEQLYSMYFGEVQNDIS
;
A
#
# COMPACT_ATOMS: atom_id res chain seq x y z
N MET A 1 -7.73 -21.18 -3.65
CA MET A 1 -6.39 -21.67 -3.42
C MET A 1 -6.47 -23.17 -3.25
N SER A 2 -5.81 -23.92 -4.08
CA SER A 2 -5.77 -25.39 -4.03
C SER A 2 -4.34 -25.88 -3.84
N PHE A 3 -4.19 -27.12 -3.38
CA PHE A 3 -2.88 -27.74 -3.19
C PHE A 3 -2.81 -29.00 -4.05
N GLN A 4 -1.71 -29.18 -4.75
CA GLN A 4 -1.41 -30.39 -5.46
C GLN A 4 -0.20 -31.05 -4.79
N GLN A 5 -0.37 -32.29 -4.36
CA GLN A 5 0.70 -33.09 -3.75
C GLN A 5 1.42 -33.88 -4.84
N SER A 6 2.73 -33.70 -4.91
CA SER A 6 3.61 -34.48 -5.80
C SER A 6 4.68 -35.20 -4.98
N ALA A 7 5.39 -36.12 -5.60
CA ALA A 7 6.51 -36.82 -4.96
C ALA A 7 7.64 -35.86 -4.50
N SER A 8 7.74 -34.68 -5.10
CA SER A 8 8.72 -33.63 -4.76
C SER A 8 8.23 -32.63 -3.72
N GLY A 9 6.99 -32.77 -3.22
CA GLY A 9 6.44 -31.86 -2.21
C GLY A 9 5.03 -31.37 -2.54
N LYS A 10 4.56 -30.40 -1.75
CA LYS A 10 3.25 -29.81 -1.85
C LYS A 10 3.30 -28.52 -2.66
N ALA A 11 2.78 -28.51 -3.87
CA ALA A 11 2.67 -27.32 -4.69
C ALA A 11 1.35 -26.57 -4.39
N GLN A 12 1.42 -25.26 -4.28
CA GLN A 12 0.25 -24.41 -4.15
C GLN A 12 -0.17 -23.91 -5.54
N ILE A 13 -1.44 -24.10 -5.87
CA ILE A 13 -2.02 -23.54 -7.09
C ILE A 13 -2.89 -22.36 -6.68
N ILE A 14 -2.55 -21.19 -7.18
CA ILE A 14 -3.32 -19.96 -7.01
C ILE A 14 -4.05 -19.73 -8.31
N SER A 15 -5.37 -19.99 -8.31
CA SER A 15 -6.26 -19.62 -9.39
C SER A 15 -7.11 -18.46 -8.88
N VAL A 16 -6.85 -17.27 -9.39
CA VAL A 16 -7.54 -16.05 -8.94
C VAL A 16 -7.85 -15.18 -10.15
N ASP A 17 -9.12 -14.81 -10.28
CA ASP A 17 -9.48 -13.73 -11.19
C ASP A 17 -9.09 -12.39 -10.53
N SER A 18 -8.16 -11.66 -11.16
CA SER A 18 -7.70 -10.36 -10.66
C SER A 18 -8.84 -9.32 -10.51
N ARG A 19 -9.95 -9.54 -11.21
CA ARG A 19 -11.16 -8.71 -11.11
C ARG A 19 -11.97 -8.95 -9.84
N GLU A 20 -11.75 -10.08 -9.17
CA GLU A 20 -12.46 -10.49 -7.96
C GLU A 20 -11.67 -10.26 -6.66
N VAL A 21 -10.40 -9.88 -6.78
CA VAL A 21 -9.50 -9.82 -5.63
C VAL A 21 -9.40 -8.41 -5.09
N VAL A 22 -9.73 -8.26 -3.81
CA VAL A 22 -9.61 -6.99 -3.07
C VAL A 22 -8.18 -6.76 -2.56
N HIS A 23 -7.43 -7.85 -2.33
CA HIS A 23 -6.06 -7.82 -1.83
C HIS A 23 -5.14 -8.63 -2.74
N ASN A 24 -3.84 -8.34 -2.70
CA ASN A 24 -2.84 -9.09 -3.45
C ASN A 24 -2.98 -10.61 -3.20
N PRO A 25 -3.26 -11.42 -4.23
CA PRO A 25 -3.49 -12.86 -4.07
C PRO A 25 -2.25 -13.60 -3.54
N LEU A 26 -1.05 -13.07 -3.81
CA LEU A 26 0.21 -13.63 -3.31
C LEU A 26 0.32 -13.52 -1.78
N TYR A 27 -0.42 -12.61 -1.15
CA TYR A 27 -0.45 -12.51 0.31
C TYR A 27 -0.87 -13.83 0.99
N LYS A 28 -1.87 -14.52 0.43
CA LYS A 28 -2.30 -15.82 0.98
C LYS A 28 -1.22 -16.91 0.79
N ALA A 29 -0.48 -16.88 -0.31
CA ALA A 29 0.65 -17.76 -0.53
C ALA A 29 1.80 -17.47 0.44
N PHE A 30 2.10 -16.20 0.65
CA PHE A 30 3.11 -15.74 1.60
C PHE A 30 2.74 -16.10 3.04
N LYS A 31 1.49 -15.91 3.44
CA LYS A 31 1.00 -16.24 4.79
C LYS A 31 1.06 -17.74 5.12
N THR A 32 1.17 -18.63 4.12
CA THR A 32 1.33 -20.06 4.37
C THR A 32 2.75 -20.45 4.80
N LYS A 33 3.75 -19.58 4.60
CA LYS A 33 5.05 -19.64 5.25
C LYS A 33 4.93 -18.84 6.55
N ASN A 34 4.69 -19.51 7.64
CA ASN A 34 4.75 -18.85 8.94
C ASN A 34 6.21 -18.51 9.26
N PHE A 35 6.57 -17.25 9.08
CA PHE A 35 7.72 -16.69 9.76
C PHE A 35 7.21 -16.25 11.14
N SER A 36 7.72 -16.88 12.18
CA SER A 36 7.53 -16.36 13.53
C SER A 36 8.37 -15.07 13.68
N ASP A 37 8.04 -14.24 14.63
CA ASP A 37 8.85 -13.05 14.96
C ASP A 37 10.30 -13.43 15.23
N TYR A 38 10.53 -14.60 15.81
CA TYR A 38 11.84 -15.19 16.03
C TYR A 38 12.58 -15.56 14.73
N ASP A 39 11.88 -16.05 13.71
CA ASP A 39 12.52 -16.36 12.42
C ASP A 39 13.05 -15.09 11.74
N ILE A 40 12.26 -14.03 11.78
CA ILE A 40 12.62 -12.73 11.21
C ILE A 40 13.83 -12.17 11.94
N LEU A 41 13.78 -12.20 13.24
CA LEU A 41 14.82 -11.70 14.11
C LEU A 41 16.14 -12.45 13.95
N LEU A 42 16.09 -13.79 14.04
CA LEU A 42 17.27 -14.63 13.82
C LEU A 42 17.87 -14.38 12.44
N HIS A 43 17.02 -14.12 11.42
CA HIS A 43 17.49 -13.80 10.10
C HIS A 43 18.39 -12.56 10.11
N PHE A 44 17.87 -11.44 10.59
CA PHE A 44 18.63 -10.20 10.60
C PHE A 44 19.85 -10.26 11.51
N CYS A 45 19.72 -10.78 12.71
CA CYS A 45 20.85 -10.86 13.65
C CYS A 45 21.99 -11.76 13.14
N ILE A 46 21.67 -12.93 12.58
CA ILE A 46 22.71 -13.84 12.03
C ILE A 46 23.43 -13.19 10.85
N LEU A 47 22.69 -12.55 9.93
CA LEU A 47 23.29 -11.91 8.76
C LEU A 47 24.16 -10.71 9.16
N ASP A 48 23.70 -9.90 10.12
CA ASP A 48 24.44 -8.74 10.61
C ASP A 48 25.73 -9.15 11.33
N MET A 49 25.67 -10.15 12.21
CA MET A 49 26.85 -10.69 12.89
C MET A 49 27.92 -11.20 11.92
N LEU A 50 27.49 -11.80 10.79
CA LEU A 50 28.38 -12.36 9.77
C LEU A 50 28.74 -11.36 8.67
N ALA A 51 28.20 -10.14 8.73
CA ALA A 51 28.49 -9.09 7.75
C ALA A 51 29.98 -8.73 7.74
N GLY A 52 30.44 -8.20 6.59
CA GLY A 52 31.83 -7.76 6.44
C GLY A 52 32.84 -8.91 6.34
N GLY A 53 32.42 -10.13 5.93
CA GLY A 53 33.31 -11.28 5.74
C GLY A 53 33.74 -11.97 7.02
N LYS A 54 33.03 -11.73 8.12
CA LYS A 54 33.32 -12.40 9.40
C LYS A 54 33.01 -13.89 9.34
N GLU A 55 33.84 -14.67 10.02
CA GLU A 55 33.61 -16.08 10.26
C GLU A 55 33.47 -16.32 11.76
N LEU A 56 32.33 -16.85 12.21
CA LEU A 56 32.04 -17.06 13.62
C LEU A 56 31.75 -18.53 13.92
N ALA A 57 32.24 -18.98 15.08
CA ALA A 57 31.89 -20.29 15.59
C ALA A 57 30.47 -20.30 16.15
N PHE A 58 29.80 -21.44 16.16
CA PHE A 58 28.44 -21.59 16.71
C PHE A 58 28.27 -20.97 18.09
N ARG A 59 29.26 -21.19 19.00
CA ARG A 59 29.20 -20.64 20.37
C ARG A 59 29.15 -19.13 20.41
N ASN A 60 29.87 -18.46 19.50
CA ASN A 60 29.91 -17.01 19.43
C ASN A 60 28.56 -16.48 18.92
N ILE A 61 28.02 -17.08 17.86
CA ILE A 61 26.70 -16.73 17.34
C ILE A 61 25.62 -16.91 18.43
N ALA A 62 25.64 -18.04 19.12
CA ALA A 62 24.66 -18.31 20.17
C ALA A 62 24.80 -17.36 21.37
N GLY A 63 26.04 -17.01 21.76
CA GLY A 63 26.33 -16.07 22.83
C GLY A 63 25.85 -14.66 22.50
N GLU A 64 26.22 -14.12 21.33
CA GLU A 64 25.78 -12.80 20.89
C GLU A 64 24.25 -12.72 20.76
N LEU A 65 23.57 -13.76 20.25
CA LEU A 65 22.10 -13.79 20.18
C LEU A 65 21.44 -13.77 21.56
N GLN A 66 22.09 -14.27 22.61
CA GLN A 66 21.60 -14.17 23.98
C GLN A 66 21.83 -12.77 24.57
N GLU A 67 22.92 -12.09 24.18
CA GLU A 67 23.24 -10.73 24.62
C GLU A 67 22.36 -9.67 23.95
N TYR A 68 21.86 -9.90 22.75
CA TYR A 68 20.88 -9.02 22.08
C TYR A 68 19.57 -8.85 22.87
N GLY A 69 19.51 -9.52 24.05
CA GLY A 69 18.61 -9.23 25.16
C GLY A 69 17.22 -8.82 24.74
N PHE A 70 16.43 -9.78 24.27
CA PHE A 70 15.00 -9.55 24.15
C PHE A 70 14.45 -9.39 25.56
N SER A 71 14.26 -8.12 25.97
CA SER A 71 13.78 -7.69 27.29
C SER A 71 12.32 -8.10 27.53
N GLY A 72 12.09 -9.39 27.67
CA GLY A 72 10.86 -10.00 28.12
C GLY A 72 11.22 -11.29 28.83
N GLU A 73 10.83 -11.42 30.07
CA GLU A 73 11.24 -12.47 31.02
C GLU A 73 11.01 -13.94 30.58
N GLU A 74 10.50 -14.18 29.34
CA GLU A 74 10.14 -15.54 28.88
C GLU A 74 10.84 -16.03 27.62
N ASN A 75 11.78 -15.30 27.00
CA ASN A 75 12.23 -15.62 25.65
C ASN A 75 13.74 -15.83 25.48
N VAL A 76 14.27 -16.86 26.13
CA VAL A 76 15.62 -17.37 25.82
C VAL A 76 15.55 -18.16 24.49
N ILE A 77 16.26 -17.69 23.47
CA ILE A 77 16.33 -18.43 22.20
C ILE A 77 17.05 -19.77 22.43
N ASN A 78 16.35 -20.86 22.20
CA ASN A 78 16.91 -22.19 22.36
C ASN A 78 18.03 -22.44 21.34
N GLU A 79 19.20 -22.92 21.79
CA GLU A 79 20.31 -23.29 20.92
C GLU A 79 19.92 -24.24 19.78
N ARG A 80 18.95 -25.11 20.02
CA ARG A 80 18.40 -26.00 18.98
C ARG A 80 17.77 -25.24 17.84
N THR A 81 17.04 -24.17 18.14
CA THR A 81 16.40 -23.31 17.12
C THR A 81 17.46 -22.60 16.29
N ILE A 82 18.51 -22.08 16.93
CA ILE A 82 19.65 -21.45 16.24
C ILE A 82 20.33 -22.45 15.31
N ARG A 83 20.60 -23.67 15.77
CA ARG A 83 21.22 -24.73 14.95
C ARG A 83 20.37 -25.08 13.72
N LEU A 84 19.07 -25.24 13.91
CA LEU A 84 18.15 -25.55 12.81
C LEU A 84 18.14 -24.42 11.77
N LYS A 85 18.19 -23.17 12.23
CA LYS A 85 18.23 -22.00 11.35
C LYS A 85 19.53 -21.90 10.57
N LEU A 86 20.67 -22.12 11.20
CA LEU A 86 21.96 -22.15 10.53
C LEU A 86 22.05 -23.29 9.50
N GLN A 87 21.51 -24.48 9.82
CA GLN A 87 21.41 -25.60 8.86
C GLN A 87 20.45 -25.29 7.69
N GLU A 88 19.35 -24.58 7.95
CA GLU A 88 18.46 -24.09 6.90
C GLU A 88 19.22 -23.16 5.94
N TYR A 89 19.98 -22.21 6.50
CA TYR A 89 20.76 -21.25 5.71
C TYR A 89 21.93 -21.87 4.96
N GLU A 90 22.56 -22.88 5.51
CA GLU A 90 23.55 -23.69 4.78
C GLU A 90 22.92 -24.39 3.57
N LYS A 91 21.73 -25.02 3.75
CA LYS A 91 21.00 -25.69 2.67
C LYS A 91 20.51 -24.70 1.59
N LEU A 92 20.19 -23.48 1.98
CA LEU A 92 19.79 -22.41 1.07
C LEU A 92 20.98 -21.73 0.38
N GLY A 93 22.22 -22.11 0.72
CA GLY A 93 23.43 -21.50 0.18
C GLY A 93 23.72 -20.10 0.71
N ILE A 94 22.98 -19.62 1.73
CA ILE A 94 23.19 -18.31 2.36
C ILE A 94 24.47 -18.32 3.19
N LEU A 95 24.76 -19.45 3.86
CA LEU A 95 25.94 -19.62 4.68
C LEU A 95 26.88 -20.68 4.09
N LYS A 96 28.17 -20.43 4.23
CA LYS A 96 29.23 -21.42 4.08
C LYS A 96 29.64 -21.95 5.45
N VAL A 97 29.78 -23.25 5.58
CA VAL A 97 30.21 -23.91 6.82
C VAL A 97 31.57 -24.52 6.64
N ARG A 98 32.53 -24.10 7.45
CA ARG A 98 33.86 -24.69 7.52
C ARG A 98 33.96 -25.51 8.81
N THR A 99 34.34 -26.76 8.68
CA THR A 99 34.52 -27.65 9.84
C THR A 99 35.99 -27.77 10.18
N GLU A 100 36.33 -27.51 11.42
CA GLU A 100 37.68 -27.67 11.97
C GLU A 100 37.72 -28.81 12.99
N GLY A 101 38.49 -29.84 12.71
CA GLY A 101 38.54 -31.05 13.55
C GLY A 101 37.22 -31.82 13.53
N LYS A 102 36.90 -32.53 14.64
CA LYS A 102 35.74 -33.45 14.68
C LYS A 102 34.39 -32.74 15.01
N LYS A 103 34.38 -31.48 15.49
CA LYS A 103 33.13 -30.87 16.04
C LYS A 103 33.02 -29.35 15.95
N LYS A 104 34.05 -28.63 15.53
CA LYS A 104 33.98 -27.16 15.49
C LYS A 104 33.51 -26.71 14.11
N GLN A 105 32.35 -26.07 14.07
CA GLN A 105 31.79 -25.48 12.85
C GLN A 105 31.90 -23.97 12.94
N TYR A 106 32.36 -23.37 11.85
CA TYR A 106 32.43 -21.93 11.65
C TYR A 106 31.51 -21.55 10.49
N TYR A 107 30.80 -20.48 10.65
CA TYR A 107 29.80 -19.99 9.70
C TYR A 107 30.27 -18.65 9.14
N SER A 108 30.13 -18.47 7.85
CA SER A 108 30.37 -17.20 7.15
C SER A 108 29.29 -17.00 6.08
N LEU A 109 29.07 -15.76 5.68
CA LEU A 109 28.18 -15.49 4.55
C LEU A 109 28.78 -16.05 3.26
N SER A 110 27.95 -16.67 2.44
CA SER A 110 28.34 -17.07 1.11
C SER A 110 28.48 -15.82 0.22
N ALA A 111 29.58 -15.68 -0.49
CA ALA A 111 29.78 -14.59 -1.46
C ALA A 111 28.74 -14.66 -2.60
N ASP A 112 28.27 -15.87 -2.90
CA ASP A 112 27.31 -16.16 -3.97
C ASP A 112 25.91 -16.44 -3.41
N ALA A 113 25.60 -15.91 -2.21
CA ALA A 113 24.39 -16.24 -1.47
C ALA A 113 23.09 -15.87 -2.21
N VAL A 114 23.15 -14.90 -3.11
CA VAL A 114 21.99 -14.46 -3.91
C VAL A 114 22.41 -14.39 -5.37
N ASP A 115 21.88 -15.29 -6.18
CA ASP A 115 21.93 -15.18 -7.63
C ASP A 115 20.98 -14.09 -8.10
N LEU A 116 21.48 -12.87 -8.21
CA LEU A 116 20.68 -11.72 -8.61
C LEU A 116 20.06 -11.90 -10.01
N VAL A 117 20.73 -12.65 -10.90
CA VAL A 117 20.23 -12.88 -12.26
C VAL A 117 18.95 -13.72 -12.23
N SER A 118 18.90 -14.77 -11.42
CA SER A 118 17.68 -15.56 -11.24
C SER A 118 16.53 -14.79 -10.58
N TRP A 119 16.83 -13.71 -9.86
CA TRP A 119 15.83 -12.86 -9.21
C TRP A 119 15.54 -11.57 -9.97
N GLN A 120 16.13 -11.38 -11.15
CA GLN A 120 16.02 -10.13 -11.90
C GLN A 120 14.58 -9.66 -12.08
N ASP A 121 13.67 -10.52 -12.54
CA ASP A 121 12.28 -10.15 -12.78
C ASP A 121 11.58 -9.66 -11.50
N ALA A 122 11.85 -10.30 -10.36
CA ALA A 122 11.32 -9.88 -9.08
C ALA A 122 11.91 -8.54 -8.64
N ILE A 123 13.23 -8.36 -8.77
CA ILE A 123 13.93 -7.11 -8.45
C ILE A 123 13.37 -5.98 -9.30
N GLU A 124 13.21 -6.19 -10.60
CA GLU A 124 12.70 -5.21 -11.55
C GLU A 124 11.23 -4.84 -11.23
N PHE A 125 10.39 -5.83 -10.98
CA PHE A 125 9.00 -5.58 -10.58
C PHE A 125 8.90 -4.75 -9.30
N PHE A 126 9.67 -5.09 -8.27
CA PHE A 126 9.65 -4.39 -7.00
C PHE A 126 10.41 -3.06 -7.02
N SER A 127 11.25 -2.79 -8.00
CA SER A 127 11.94 -1.50 -8.15
C SER A 127 10.96 -0.33 -8.33
N GLU A 128 9.77 -0.62 -8.88
CA GLU A 128 8.70 0.35 -9.09
C GLU A 128 7.70 0.40 -7.92
N THR A 129 7.94 -0.33 -6.81
CA THR A 129 7.01 -0.47 -5.68
C THR A 129 7.66 -0.04 -4.37
N GLU A 130 7.12 0.98 -3.72
CA GLU A 130 7.56 1.36 -2.37
C GLU A 130 7.24 0.28 -1.31
N PRO A 131 8.06 0.16 -0.27
CA PRO A 131 9.37 0.81 -0.02
C PRO A 131 10.53 0.09 -0.70
N MET A 132 10.28 -1.01 -1.39
CA MET A 132 11.31 -1.87 -1.99
C MET A 132 11.97 -1.24 -3.23
N GLY A 133 11.35 -0.20 -3.81
CA GLY A 133 11.83 0.44 -5.03
C GLY A 133 13.27 0.93 -4.96
N ILE A 134 13.68 1.53 -3.84
CA ILE A 134 15.05 2.00 -3.64
C ILE A 134 16.03 0.84 -3.68
N VAL A 135 15.74 -0.27 -2.99
CA VAL A 135 16.58 -1.47 -2.95
C VAL A 135 16.63 -2.11 -4.34
N GLY A 136 15.47 -2.25 -4.99
CA GLY A 136 15.37 -2.80 -6.35
C GLY A 136 16.17 -1.99 -7.36
N SER A 137 16.01 -0.68 -7.38
CA SER A 137 16.76 0.24 -8.26
C SER A 137 18.27 0.16 -8.01
N PHE A 138 18.69 0.13 -6.74
CA PHE A 138 20.10 -0.06 -6.38
C PHE A 138 20.64 -1.39 -6.91
N LEU A 139 19.88 -2.48 -6.79
CA LEU A 139 20.31 -3.79 -7.29
C LEU A 139 20.38 -3.85 -8.81
N LEU A 140 19.45 -3.17 -9.52
CA LEU A 140 19.45 -3.09 -10.98
C LEU A 140 20.68 -2.34 -11.54
N ASP A 141 21.19 -1.38 -10.79
CA ASP A 141 22.42 -0.65 -11.18
C ASP A 141 23.70 -1.46 -10.96
N ARG A 142 23.63 -2.62 -10.34
CA ARG A 142 24.79 -3.48 -10.15
C ARG A 142 25.21 -4.13 -11.45
N LYS A 143 26.54 -4.38 -11.59
CA LYS A 143 27.14 -4.95 -12.80
C LYS A 143 26.57 -6.31 -13.18
N GLU A 144 26.14 -7.11 -12.19
CA GLU A 144 25.58 -8.44 -12.38
C GLU A 144 24.27 -8.41 -13.18
N LEU A 145 23.48 -7.33 -13.06
CA LEU A 145 22.23 -7.14 -13.77
C LEU A 145 22.34 -6.16 -14.96
N ALA A 146 23.45 -5.46 -15.09
CA ALA A 146 23.65 -4.50 -16.15
C ALA A 146 23.62 -5.18 -17.53
N GLY A 147 22.69 -4.78 -18.37
CA GLY A 147 22.53 -5.33 -19.72
C GLY A 147 21.70 -6.61 -19.82
N CYS A 148 21.14 -7.11 -18.72
CA CYS A 148 20.14 -8.17 -18.78
C CYS A 148 18.86 -7.67 -19.46
N PRO A 149 18.21 -8.47 -20.33
CA PRO A 149 16.96 -8.06 -20.96
C PRO A 149 15.84 -7.93 -19.91
N SER A 150 15.10 -6.83 -19.95
CA SER A 150 13.95 -6.61 -19.08
C SER A 150 12.73 -7.38 -19.57
N SER A 151 12.05 -8.06 -18.65
CA SER A 151 10.75 -8.70 -18.90
C SER A 151 9.57 -7.71 -18.72
N PHE A 152 9.82 -6.52 -18.17
CA PHE A 152 8.78 -5.54 -17.86
C PHE A 152 8.95 -4.27 -18.70
N TRP A 153 7.82 -3.70 -19.06
CA TRP A 153 7.74 -2.37 -19.65
C TRP A 153 6.72 -1.55 -18.87
N TYR A 154 7.19 -0.60 -18.07
CA TYR A 154 6.32 0.25 -17.27
C TYR A 154 5.79 1.39 -18.14
N LYS A 155 4.47 1.39 -18.36
CA LYS A 155 3.80 2.42 -19.17
C LYS A 155 3.87 3.79 -18.51
N HIS A 156 3.85 3.84 -17.18
CA HIS A 156 3.91 5.06 -16.39
C HIS A 156 4.80 4.81 -15.18
N HIS A 157 5.82 5.65 -15.03
CA HIS A 157 6.58 5.70 -13.79
C HIS A 157 5.78 6.51 -12.78
N TYR A 158 5.40 5.88 -11.66
CA TYR A 158 4.82 6.60 -10.55
C TYR A 158 5.92 7.38 -9.85
N MET A 159 5.74 8.70 -9.73
CA MET A 159 6.69 9.57 -9.01
C MET A 159 6.68 9.33 -7.48
N LEU A 160 6.16 8.21 -7.01
CA LEU A 160 6.18 7.78 -5.61
C LEU A 160 7.61 7.64 -5.07
N HIS A 161 8.55 7.33 -5.95
CA HIS A 161 9.97 7.19 -5.61
C HIS A 161 10.68 8.52 -5.32
N ALA A 162 10.06 9.64 -5.69
CA ALA A 162 10.60 10.97 -5.46
C ALA A 162 10.15 11.58 -4.12
N ILE A 163 9.42 10.81 -3.30
CA ILE A 163 9.03 11.29 -1.98
C ILE A 163 10.22 11.16 -1.06
N ASP A 164 10.51 12.27 -0.43
CA ASP A 164 11.59 12.40 0.54
C ASP A 164 11.31 11.44 1.71
N SER A 165 12.07 10.37 1.80
CA SER A 165 11.93 9.33 2.82
C SER A 165 11.96 9.91 4.24
N GLU A 166 12.71 10.98 4.47
CA GLU A 166 12.79 11.67 5.76
C GLU A 166 11.44 12.31 6.14
N ILE A 167 10.69 12.82 5.17
CA ILE A 167 9.37 13.40 5.41
C ILE A 167 8.36 12.31 5.81
N VAL A 168 8.37 11.18 5.10
CA VAL A 168 7.49 10.04 5.39
C VAL A 168 7.83 9.45 6.75
N GLU A 169 9.11 9.26 7.06
CA GLU A 169 9.60 8.78 8.36
C GLU A 169 9.11 9.67 9.50
N ALA A 170 9.28 11.00 9.39
CA ALA A 170 8.82 11.93 10.40
C ALA A 170 7.28 11.90 10.58
N ILE A 171 6.53 11.72 9.47
CA ILE A 171 5.06 11.57 9.54
C ILE A 171 4.71 10.29 10.31
N LEU A 172 5.35 9.16 10.00
CA LEU A 172 5.09 7.88 10.67
C LEU A 172 5.49 7.91 12.15
N GLU A 173 6.63 8.56 12.48
CA GLU A 173 7.03 8.83 13.86
C GLU A 173 5.95 9.65 14.59
N GLY A 174 5.50 10.76 13.97
CA GLY A 174 4.47 11.63 14.54
C GLY A 174 3.17 10.88 14.83
N ILE A 175 2.75 9.96 13.95
CA ILE A 175 1.56 9.11 14.14
C ILE A 175 1.79 8.12 15.28
N THR A 176 2.92 7.41 15.28
CA THR A 176 3.22 6.34 16.23
C THR A 176 3.41 6.87 17.65
N GLU A 177 4.15 7.96 17.79
CA GLU A 177 4.48 8.56 19.08
C GLU A 177 3.49 9.64 19.54
N LYS A 178 2.44 9.88 18.70
CA LYS A 178 1.40 10.89 18.98
C LYS A 178 1.98 12.29 19.14
N LYS A 179 2.95 12.64 18.31
CA LYS A 179 3.61 13.94 18.28
C LYS A 179 3.01 14.85 17.19
N TYR A 180 3.02 16.16 17.42
CA TYR A 180 2.70 17.08 16.33
C TYR A 180 3.90 17.28 15.41
N LEU A 181 3.61 17.72 14.18
CA LEU A 181 4.61 18.06 13.18
C LEU A 181 4.51 19.55 12.84
N GLU A 182 5.65 20.21 12.69
CA GLU A 182 5.78 21.52 12.09
C GLU A 182 6.20 21.35 10.64
N LEU A 183 5.31 21.68 9.72
CA LEU A 183 5.49 21.50 8.29
C LEU A 183 5.73 22.85 7.61
N VAL A 184 6.63 22.86 6.62
CA VAL A 184 6.67 23.91 5.60
C VAL A 184 6.18 23.28 4.30
N ALA A 185 5.00 23.65 3.84
CA ALA A 185 4.38 23.10 2.65
C ALA A 185 4.08 24.18 1.61
N ILE A 186 4.06 23.76 0.33
CA ILE A 186 3.71 24.63 -0.79
C ILE A 186 2.20 24.63 -0.99
N GLY A 187 1.57 25.79 -0.87
CA GLY A 187 0.17 25.99 -1.15
C GLY A 187 -0.17 25.94 -2.65
N LYS A 188 -1.46 25.96 -2.98
CA LYS A 188 -1.95 25.97 -4.39
C LYS A 188 -1.40 27.14 -5.22
N LYS A 189 -1.11 28.28 -4.59
CA LYS A 189 -0.57 29.49 -5.24
C LYS A 189 0.97 29.57 -5.19
N GLN A 190 1.65 28.44 -5.01
CA GLN A 190 3.13 28.35 -4.90
C GLN A 190 3.74 29.12 -3.71
N GLN A 191 2.92 29.55 -2.74
CA GLN A 191 3.42 30.19 -1.53
C GLN A 191 3.74 29.15 -0.44
N GLU A 192 4.80 29.39 0.30
CA GLU A 192 5.13 28.59 1.48
C GLU A 192 4.16 28.88 2.63
N ARG A 193 3.71 27.83 3.28
CA ARG A 193 2.86 27.87 4.47
C ARG A 193 3.49 27.05 5.59
N LYS A 194 3.55 27.65 6.77
CA LYS A 194 3.89 26.92 7.99
C LYS A 194 2.60 26.33 8.56
N ILE A 195 2.61 25.03 8.81
CA ILE A 195 1.45 24.28 9.28
C ILE A 195 1.89 23.50 10.51
N LYS A 196 1.13 23.60 11.59
CA LYS A 196 1.25 22.69 12.73
C LYS A 196 0.17 21.63 12.57
N LEU A 197 0.61 20.38 12.34
CA LEU A 197 -0.24 19.24 12.05
C LEU A 197 -0.14 18.22 13.17
N TYR A 198 -1.27 17.67 13.59
CA TYR A 198 -1.37 16.46 14.41
C TYR A 198 -1.72 15.29 13.49
N PRO A 199 -0.70 14.53 13.02
CA PRO A 199 -0.92 13.53 11.98
C PRO A 199 -1.65 12.31 12.54
N ILE A 200 -2.60 11.75 11.79
CA ILE A 200 -3.43 10.61 12.22
C ILE A 200 -3.21 9.41 11.30
N LYS A 201 -3.17 9.64 9.98
CA LYS A 201 -3.10 8.58 8.98
C LYS A 201 -2.35 9.05 7.74
N LEU A 202 -1.58 8.14 7.16
CA LEU A 202 -1.04 8.29 5.82
C LEU A 202 -1.97 7.59 4.81
N TYR A 203 -2.43 8.32 3.81
CA TYR A 203 -3.28 7.82 2.73
C TYR A 203 -2.48 7.74 1.44
N VAL A 204 -2.55 6.60 0.77
CA VAL A 204 -1.94 6.40 -0.54
C VAL A 204 -3.06 6.28 -1.58
N SER A 205 -3.09 7.19 -2.53
CA SER A 205 -4.04 7.14 -3.64
C SER A 205 -3.51 6.23 -4.73
N THR A 206 -4.08 5.04 -4.84
CA THR A 206 -3.74 4.09 -5.91
C THR A 206 -4.17 4.56 -7.30
N GLN A 207 -5.02 5.57 -7.38
CA GLN A 207 -5.50 6.13 -8.65
C GLN A 207 -4.47 7.05 -9.32
N ASN A 208 -3.73 7.82 -8.53
CA ASN A 208 -2.77 8.80 -9.03
C ASN A 208 -1.38 8.70 -8.37
N GLY A 209 -1.16 7.67 -7.58
CA GLY A 209 0.10 7.41 -6.90
C GLY A 209 0.53 8.45 -5.85
N ARG A 210 -0.37 9.34 -5.43
CA ARG A 210 -0.04 10.41 -4.49
C ARG A 210 -0.29 9.99 -3.05
N GLU A 211 0.55 10.50 -2.18
CA GLU A 211 0.41 10.33 -0.74
C GLU A 211 -0.11 11.59 -0.07
N TYR A 212 -0.91 11.37 0.96
CA TYR A 212 -1.54 12.42 1.75
C TYR A 212 -1.46 12.07 3.22
N VAL A 213 -1.04 13.02 4.03
CA VAL A 213 -1.19 12.89 5.48
C VAL A 213 -2.52 13.51 5.90
N LEU A 214 -3.35 12.71 6.56
CA LEU A 214 -4.56 13.18 7.23
C LEU A 214 -4.22 13.51 8.66
N GLY A 215 -4.64 14.68 9.13
CA GLY A 215 -4.44 15.10 10.50
C GLY A 215 -5.24 16.36 10.85
N HIS A 216 -5.22 16.73 12.12
CA HIS A 216 -5.79 17.98 12.57
C HIS A 216 -4.80 19.11 12.41
N VAL A 217 -5.15 20.13 11.65
CA VAL A 217 -4.34 21.34 11.49
C VAL A 217 -4.67 22.31 12.63
N SER A 218 -3.66 22.78 13.34
CA SER A 218 -3.85 23.74 14.43
C SER A 218 -4.62 24.99 13.97
N GLY A 219 -5.73 25.29 14.67
CA GLY A 219 -6.61 26.39 14.32
C GLY A 219 -7.67 26.09 13.24
N ALA A 220 -7.68 24.88 12.67
CA ALA A 220 -8.75 24.43 11.78
C ALA A 220 -9.93 23.84 12.57
N ALA A 221 -11.10 23.84 11.95
CA ALA A 221 -12.31 23.30 12.56
C ALA A 221 -12.41 21.77 12.53
N GLY A 222 -11.52 21.10 11.79
CA GLY A 222 -11.57 19.65 11.57
C GLY A 222 -10.28 19.08 11.01
N LEU A 223 -10.37 17.85 10.55
CA LEU A 223 -9.27 17.14 9.89
C LEU A 223 -9.05 17.68 8.47
N ASP A 224 -7.82 17.67 8.02
CA ASP A 224 -7.46 18.06 6.65
C ASP A 224 -6.43 17.10 6.04
N PHE A 225 -6.42 17.05 4.72
CA PHE A 225 -5.46 16.28 3.93
C PHE A 225 -4.36 17.18 3.39
N ILE A 226 -3.12 16.86 3.72
CA ILE A 226 -1.95 17.56 3.19
C ILE A 226 -1.20 16.60 2.27
N ARG A 227 -0.94 17.02 1.03
CA ARG A 227 -0.15 16.25 0.07
C ARG A 227 1.30 16.18 0.53
N VAL A 228 1.85 14.96 0.62
CA VAL A 228 3.21 14.73 1.09
C VAL A 228 4.23 15.32 0.12
N ASP A 229 4.00 15.20 -1.20
CA ASP A 229 4.85 15.79 -2.25
C ASP A 229 4.93 17.33 -2.26
N ARG A 230 4.12 17.99 -1.43
CA ARG A 230 4.16 19.46 -1.24
C ARG A 230 4.86 19.89 0.05
N ILE A 231 5.28 18.94 0.87
CA ILE A 231 6.00 19.24 2.10
C ILE A 231 7.48 19.40 1.75
N LYS A 232 8.04 20.56 2.02
CA LYS A 232 9.46 20.85 1.83
C LYS A 232 10.31 20.52 3.04
N LYS A 233 9.74 20.73 4.23
CA LYS A 233 10.44 20.50 5.50
C LYS A 233 9.45 20.02 6.52
N VAL A 234 9.91 19.12 7.37
CA VAL A 234 9.18 18.61 8.51
C VAL A 234 10.08 18.67 9.74
N LYS A 235 9.49 18.99 10.88
CA LYS A 235 10.12 18.91 12.17
C LYS A 235 9.16 18.25 13.15
N THR A 236 9.60 17.19 13.79
CA THR A 236 8.84 16.51 14.83
C THR A 236 8.85 17.34 16.11
N GLY A 237 7.68 17.57 16.68
CA GLY A 237 7.49 18.29 17.93
C GLY A 237 7.39 17.36 19.13
N ILE A 238 6.72 17.82 20.19
CA ILE A 238 6.49 17.04 21.39
C ILE A 238 5.16 16.27 21.30
N ARG A 239 4.99 15.30 22.18
CA ARG A 239 3.76 14.52 22.32
C ARG A 239 2.57 15.42 22.63
N CYS A 240 1.41 15.09 22.06
CA CYS A 240 0.17 15.82 22.24
C CYS A 240 -0.75 15.05 23.18
N ASP A 241 -1.14 15.64 24.30
CA ASP A 241 -2.04 15.02 25.30
C ASP A 241 -3.49 14.93 24.76
N GLU A 242 -3.89 15.82 23.87
CA GLU A 242 -5.23 15.85 23.25
C GLU A 242 -5.35 14.93 22.02
N TYR A 243 -4.34 14.14 21.68
CA TYR A 243 -4.31 13.34 20.47
C TYR A 243 -5.52 12.41 20.32
N GLN A 244 -6.03 11.89 21.45
CA GLN A 244 -7.20 11.01 21.45
C GLN A 244 -8.46 11.71 20.89
N LYS A 245 -8.58 13.02 21.07
CA LYS A 245 -9.68 13.81 20.50
C LYS A 245 -9.65 13.76 18.97
N PHE A 246 -8.48 13.90 18.38
CA PHE A 246 -8.31 13.85 16.92
C PHE A 246 -8.53 12.44 16.36
N GLU A 247 -8.10 11.40 17.09
CA GLU A 247 -8.42 10.02 16.74
C GLU A 247 -9.94 9.75 16.74
N ASN A 248 -10.64 10.25 17.75
CA ASN A 248 -12.11 10.14 17.83
C ASN A 248 -12.81 10.89 16.68
N GLU A 249 -12.31 12.07 16.32
CA GLU A 249 -12.78 12.84 15.17
C GLU A 249 -12.59 12.05 13.87
N TYR A 250 -11.43 11.42 13.69
CA TYR A 250 -11.19 10.54 12.56
C TYR A 250 -12.15 9.34 12.53
N GLN A 251 -12.39 8.67 13.67
CA GLN A 251 -13.32 7.54 13.72
C GLN A 251 -14.74 7.94 13.33
N ALA A 252 -15.18 9.15 13.71
CA ALA A 252 -16.49 9.70 13.34
C ALA A 252 -16.57 10.07 11.85
N SER A 253 -15.45 10.51 11.26
CA SER A 253 -15.39 11.03 9.89
C SER A 253 -15.08 9.96 8.83
N LYS A 254 -14.40 8.88 9.21
CA LYS A 254 -13.86 7.90 8.25
C LYS A 254 -14.88 7.26 7.31
N SER A 255 -16.14 7.13 7.76
CA SER A 255 -17.23 6.58 6.96
C SER A 255 -17.68 7.50 5.82
N TYR A 256 -17.30 8.77 5.87
CA TYR A 256 -17.63 9.78 4.87
C TYR A 256 -16.44 10.16 3.98
N LEU A 257 -15.26 9.60 4.26
CA LEU A 257 -14.06 9.81 3.46
C LEU A 257 -14.05 8.84 2.26
N TRP A 258 -14.57 9.30 1.12
CA TRP A 258 -14.51 8.47 -0.09
C TRP A 258 -13.13 8.52 -0.77
N GLY A 259 -12.51 9.69 -0.79
CA GLY A 259 -11.18 9.97 -1.34
C GLY A 259 -10.26 10.65 -0.32
N VAL A 260 -9.75 11.79 -0.70
CA VAL A 260 -8.80 12.61 0.08
C VAL A 260 -9.35 14.02 0.36
N SER A 261 -10.65 14.14 0.43
CA SER A 261 -11.36 15.36 0.88
C SER A 261 -11.99 15.12 2.23
N SER A 262 -11.77 16.05 3.14
CA SER A 262 -12.37 16.12 4.45
C SER A 262 -13.45 17.20 4.48
N GLY A 263 -14.34 17.15 5.47
CA GLY A 263 -15.42 18.11 5.63
C GLY A 263 -16.04 18.02 7.01
N SER A 264 -17.12 18.76 7.18
CA SER A 264 -17.96 18.74 8.38
C SER A 264 -19.27 18.01 8.12
N ALA A 265 -20.04 17.76 9.17
CA ALA A 265 -21.37 17.13 9.04
C ALA A 265 -22.32 17.88 8.08
N LYS A 266 -22.11 19.19 7.88
CA LYS A 266 -22.90 20.02 6.95
C LYS A 266 -22.54 19.78 5.48
N ASP A 267 -21.36 19.23 5.22
CA ASP A 267 -20.83 19.00 3.87
C ASP A 267 -21.17 17.61 3.35
N ILE A 268 -21.81 16.77 4.17
CA ILE A 268 -22.15 15.40 3.80
C ILE A 268 -23.17 15.41 2.67
N THR A 269 -22.79 14.76 1.58
CA THR A 269 -23.59 14.59 0.37
C THR A 269 -24.03 13.14 0.26
N HIS A 270 -25.32 12.93 0.09
CA HIS A 270 -25.92 11.63 -0.22
C HIS A 270 -25.93 11.39 -1.73
N ILE A 271 -25.52 10.21 -2.17
CA ILE A 271 -25.46 9.83 -3.58
C ILE A 271 -26.09 8.45 -3.76
N GLU A 272 -26.98 8.32 -4.73
CA GLU A 272 -27.55 7.08 -5.20
C GLU A 272 -27.30 6.92 -6.71
N MET A 273 -26.76 5.76 -7.10
CA MET A 273 -26.52 5.42 -8.50
C MET A 273 -27.12 4.05 -8.81
N THR A 274 -28.04 3.98 -9.78
CA THR A 274 -28.58 2.71 -10.28
C THR A 274 -27.81 2.30 -11.53
N VAL A 275 -27.25 1.09 -11.48
CA VAL A 275 -26.43 0.51 -12.56
C VAL A 275 -27.12 -0.74 -13.10
N LYS A 276 -27.20 -0.84 -14.42
CA LYS A 276 -27.66 -2.03 -15.12
C LYS A 276 -26.51 -3.00 -15.37
N ALA A 277 -26.73 -4.27 -15.06
CA ALA A 277 -25.84 -5.37 -15.45
C ALA A 277 -26.71 -6.42 -16.17
N ALA A 278 -26.47 -6.62 -17.46
CA ALA A 278 -27.19 -7.60 -18.25
C ALA A 278 -26.79 -9.03 -17.86
N GLU A 279 -27.52 -10.02 -18.39
CA GLU A 279 -27.16 -11.42 -18.24
C GLU A 279 -25.74 -11.69 -18.79
N GLY A 280 -24.91 -12.39 -18.04
CA GLY A 280 -23.50 -12.62 -18.36
C GLY A 280 -22.55 -11.47 -17.96
N GLU A 281 -23.06 -10.40 -17.35
CA GLU A 281 -22.25 -9.24 -16.91
C GLU A 281 -22.06 -9.16 -15.39
N GLU A 282 -22.06 -10.31 -14.69
CA GLU A 282 -21.87 -10.37 -13.24
C GLU A 282 -20.57 -9.70 -12.78
N PHE A 283 -19.60 -9.54 -13.69
CA PHE A 283 -18.35 -8.84 -13.40
C PHE A 283 -18.58 -7.36 -13.05
N ILE A 284 -19.66 -6.73 -13.55
CA ILE A 284 -20.03 -5.35 -13.19
C ILE A 284 -20.44 -5.28 -11.74
N VAL A 285 -21.26 -6.24 -11.29
CA VAL A 285 -21.72 -6.32 -9.90
C VAL A 285 -20.52 -6.56 -8.96
N ARG A 286 -19.68 -7.54 -9.34
CA ARG A 286 -18.44 -7.82 -8.59
C ARG A 286 -17.52 -6.61 -8.53
N ARG A 287 -17.46 -5.83 -9.59
CA ARG A 287 -16.70 -4.58 -9.63
C ARG A 287 -17.31 -3.52 -8.70
N LEU A 288 -18.63 -3.31 -8.72
CA LEU A 288 -19.32 -2.41 -7.78
C LEU A 288 -19.02 -2.79 -6.33
N GLU A 289 -19.14 -4.08 -6.00
CA GLU A 289 -18.87 -4.60 -4.65
C GLU A 289 -17.41 -4.39 -4.22
N ARG A 290 -16.47 -4.60 -5.13
CA ARG A 290 -15.04 -4.43 -4.86
C ARG A 290 -14.65 -2.96 -4.67
N GLU A 291 -15.23 -2.07 -5.47
CA GLU A 291 -14.83 -0.67 -5.55
C GLU A 291 -15.71 0.27 -4.73
N LYS A 292 -16.76 -0.24 -4.08
CA LYS A 292 -17.76 0.54 -3.32
C LYS A 292 -17.19 1.36 -2.16
N ARG A 293 -15.95 1.05 -1.71
CA ARG A 293 -15.33 1.67 -0.53
C ARG A 293 -16.27 1.66 0.68
N ASN A 294 -16.64 2.84 1.19
CA ASN A 294 -17.59 3.04 2.30
C ASN A 294 -19.07 3.04 1.87
N GLY A 295 -19.36 2.94 0.56
CA GLY A 295 -20.73 2.81 0.06
C GLY A 295 -21.31 1.40 0.22
N ARG A 296 -22.58 1.26 -0.12
CA ARG A 296 -23.34 0.01 -0.07
C ARG A 296 -23.95 -0.30 -1.43
N VAL A 297 -24.01 -1.58 -1.79
CA VAL A 297 -24.65 -2.04 -3.02
C VAL A 297 -25.87 -2.87 -2.66
N TYR A 298 -26.98 -2.58 -3.30
CA TYR A 298 -28.24 -3.29 -3.12
C TYR A 298 -28.72 -3.82 -4.46
N LYS A 299 -29.16 -5.07 -4.48
CA LYS A 299 -29.83 -5.65 -5.65
C LYS A 299 -31.28 -5.16 -5.68
N ILE A 300 -31.72 -4.54 -6.79
CA ILE A 300 -33.11 -4.10 -7.00
C ILE A 300 -33.84 -5.19 -7.80
N THR A 301 -33.26 -5.60 -8.93
CA THR A 301 -33.75 -6.71 -9.77
C THR A 301 -32.57 -7.60 -10.16
N ASP A 302 -32.81 -8.62 -10.97
CA ASP A 302 -31.70 -9.48 -11.45
C ASP A 302 -30.68 -8.71 -12.33
N GLN A 303 -31.11 -7.61 -12.93
CA GLN A 303 -30.27 -6.80 -13.81
C GLN A 303 -30.00 -5.38 -13.28
N GLN A 304 -30.54 -4.98 -12.12
CA GLN A 304 -30.39 -3.64 -11.60
C GLN A 304 -29.82 -3.65 -10.18
N TYR A 305 -28.81 -2.83 -9.96
CA TYR A 305 -28.12 -2.69 -8.70
C TYR A 305 -28.02 -1.21 -8.31
N LYS A 306 -28.32 -0.91 -7.05
CA LYS A 306 -28.24 0.45 -6.50
C LYS A 306 -26.99 0.54 -5.64
N TYR A 307 -26.12 1.49 -5.94
CA TYR A 307 -25.03 1.93 -5.09
C TYR A 307 -25.45 3.17 -4.32
N VAL A 308 -25.20 3.17 -3.02
CA VAL A 308 -25.53 4.29 -2.11
C VAL A 308 -24.32 4.64 -1.28
N VAL A 309 -24.02 5.93 -1.17
CA VAL A 309 -22.92 6.42 -0.35
C VAL A 309 -23.17 7.82 0.19
N ASP A 310 -22.71 8.05 1.40
CA ASP A 310 -22.58 9.36 2.00
C ASP A 310 -21.11 9.78 2.04
N THR A 311 -20.80 10.99 1.56
CA THR A 311 -19.42 11.46 1.46
C THR A 311 -19.32 12.99 1.64
N TYR A 312 -18.14 13.47 2.05
CA TYR A 312 -17.89 14.91 2.14
C TYR A 312 -17.77 15.59 0.77
N ASP A 313 -17.16 14.93 -0.20
CA ASP A 313 -17.01 15.49 -1.55
C ASP A 313 -17.55 14.54 -2.62
N ALA A 314 -18.75 14.86 -3.10
CA ALA A 314 -19.39 14.11 -4.17
C ALA A 314 -18.58 14.12 -5.49
N MET A 315 -17.83 15.18 -5.74
CA MET A 315 -17.09 15.33 -6.99
C MET A 315 -15.90 14.38 -7.09
N GLU A 316 -15.37 13.89 -5.96
CA GLU A 316 -14.34 12.85 -5.96
C GLU A 316 -14.82 11.52 -6.55
N LEU A 317 -16.15 11.26 -6.53
CA LEU A 317 -16.71 10.06 -7.13
C LEU A 317 -16.85 10.17 -8.65
N MET A 318 -16.87 11.36 -9.21
CA MET A 318 -17.15 11.56 -10.63
C MET A 318 -16.27 10.73 -11.58
N PRO A 319 -14.94 10.65 -11.40
CA PRO A 319 -14.10 9.80 -12.24
C PRO A 319 -14.49 8.32 -12.19
N TRP A 320 -14.88 7.83 -11.00
CA TRP A 320 -15.32 6.45 -10.81
C TRP A 320 -16.72 6.22 -11.40
N ILE A 321 -17.67 7.13 -11.17
CA ILE A 321 -19.02 7.09 -11.76
C ILE A 321 -18.94 7.00 -13.27
N ARG A 322 -18.10 7.83 -13.92
CA ARG A 322 -17.89 7.83 -15.37
C ARG A 322 -17.44 6.47 -15.92
N THR A 323 -16.79 5.64 -15.12
CA THR A 323 -16.38 4.31 -15.57
C THR A 323 -17.54 3.33 -15.76
N PHE A 324 -18.74 3.67 -15.27
CA PHE A 324 -19.98 2.93 -15.50
C PHE A 324 -20.90 3.59 -16.56
N MET A 325 -20.38 4.61 -17.26
CA MET A 325 -21.12 5.28 -18.34
C MET A 325 -21.69 4.27 -19.35
N GLY A 326 -22.93 4.49 -19.79
CA GLY A 326 -23.68 3.53 -20.62
C GLY A 326 -24.42 2.46 -19.84
N ARG A 327 -24.19 2.36 -18.51
CA ARG A 327 -24.88 1.42 -17.62
C ARG A 327 -25.63 2.11 -16.49
N ILE A 328 -25.41 3.42 -16.33
CA ILE A 328 -26.10 4.22 -15.30
C ILE A 328 -27.48 4.56 -15.83
N GLU A 329 -28.50 4.03 -15.15
CA GLU A 329 -29.89 4.32 -15.46
C GLU A 329 -30.41 5.53 -14.66
N LYS A 330 -29.87 5.70 -13.46
CA LYS A 330 -30.29 6.80 -12.58
C LYS A 330 -29.11 7.25 -11.72
N LEU A 331 -28.92 8.55 -11.62
CA LEU A 331 -27.96 9.19 -10.70
C LEU A 331 -28.66 10.29 -9.96
N GLU A 332 -28.70 10.16 -8.63
CA GLU A 332 -29.28 11.14 -7.71
C GLU A 332 -28.24 11.57 -6.69
N SER A 333 -28.28 12.83 -6.33
CA SER A 333 -27.38 13.38 -5.32
C SER A 333 -28.03 14.56 -4.61
N SER A 334 -27.81 14.67 -3.31
CA SER A 334 -28.18 15.87 -2.56
C SER A 334 -27.32 17.09 -2.97
N ASN A 335 -26.18 16.85 -3.65
CA ASN A 335 -25.40 17.91 -4.30
C ASN A 335 -25.81 18.01 -5.79
N PRO A 336 -26.55 19.06 -6.19
CA PRO A 336 -27.04 19.20 -7.57
C PRO A 336 -25.91 19.36 -8.60
N GLN A 337 -24.72 19.79 -8.17
CA GLN A 337 -23.58 19.97 -9.07
C GLN A 337 -23.07 18.64 -9.63
N LEU A 338 -23.12 17.55 -8.85
CA LEU A 338 -22.71 16.23 -9.30
C LEU A 338 -23.55 15.78 -10.50
N LYS A 339 -24.88 15.82 -10.34
CA LYS A 339 -25.81 15.41 -11.41
C LYS A 339 -25.69 16.32 -12.61
N LYS A 340 -25.69 17.64 -12.42
CA LYS A 340 -25.53 18.61 -13.50
C LYS A 340 -24.27 18.36 -14.31
N LYS A 341 -23.13 18.09 -13.63
CA LYS A 341 -21.87 17.80 -14.32
C LYS A 341 -21.94 16.49 -15.10
N PHE A 342 -22.55 15.46 -14.53
CA PHE A 342 -22.74 14.19 -15.21
C PHE A 342 -23.61 14.33 -16.46
N ASP A 343 -24.76 15.01 -16.35
CA ASP A 343 -25.69 15.24 -17.45
C ASP A 343 -24.99 16.03 -18.58
N GLN A 344 -24.26 17.10 -18.25
CA GLN A 344 -23.46 17.87 -19.22
C GLN A 344 -22.41 17.00 -19.95
N ASP A 345 -21.71 16.12 -19.22
CA ASP A 345 -20.73 15.23 -19.85
C ASP A 345 -21.43 14.25 -20.79
N MET A 346 -22.63 13.76 -20.46
CA MET A 346 -23.42 12.87 -21.33
C MET A 346 -23.93 13.59 -22.57
N GLU A 347 -24.44 14.81 -22.43
CA GLU A 347 -24.87 15.64 -23.55
C GLU A 347 -23.70 15.96 -24.51
N GLN A 348 -22.55 16.33 -23.94
CA GLN A 348 -21.36 16.59 -24.72
C GLN A 348 -20.90 15.34 -25.46
N LEU A 349 -20.90 14.18 -24.82
CA LEU A 349 -20.55 12.90 -25.45
C LEU A 349 -21.53 12.57 -26.58
N TYR A 350 -22.82 12.76 -26.34
CA TYR A 350 -23.85 12.53 -27.36
C TYR A 350 -23.65 13.44 -28.61
N SER A 351 -23.42 14.73 -28.37
CA SER A 351 -23.19 15.69 -29.46
C SER A 351 -21.92 15.40 -30.27
N MET A 352 -20.86 14.89 -29.61
CA MET A 352 -19.61 14.49 -30.30
C MET A 352 -19.78 13.30 -31.23
N TYR A 353 -20.66 12.35 -30.91
CA TYR A 353 -20.83 11.11 -31.69
C TYR A 353 -22.00 11.15 -32.69
N PHE A 354 -23.04 11.91 -32.35
CA PHE A 354 -24.28 11.92 -33.16
C PHE A 354 -24.53 13.26 -33.89
N GLY A 355 -23.71 14.27 -33.57
CA GLY A 355 -23.91 15.63 -34.12
C GLY A 355 -25.13 16.34 -33.52
N GLU A 356 -25.23 17.65 -33.71
CA GLU A 356 -26.50 18.35 -33.52
C GLU A 356 -27.43 17.85 -34.64
N VAL A 357 -28.57 17.28 -34.27
CA VAL A 357 -29.66 17.11 -35.20
C VAL A 357 -30.08 18.52 -35.59
N GLN A 358 -29.55 19.06 -36.67
CA GLN A 358 -30.13 20.24 -37.29
C GLN A 358 -31.57 19.87 -37.63
N ASN A 359 -32.49 20.42 -36.86
CA ASN A 359 -33.88 20.48 -37.22
C ASN A 359 -33.99 21.41 -38.42
N ASP A 360 -33.66 20.94 -39.59
CA ASP A 360 -34.13 21.50 -40.83
C ASP A 360 -35.64 21.21 -40.95
N ILE A 361 -36.41 22.01 -40.21
CA ILE A 361 -37.83 22.21 -40.51
C ILE A 361 -37.94 23.62 -41.07
N SER A 362 -37.81 23.71 -42.35
CA SER A 362 -38.35 24.83 -43.14
C SER A 362 -39.60 24.38 -43.85
#